data_d189c154f9edc71a793129cf582703a6
#
_entry.id   d189c154f9edc71a793129cf582703a6
#
_cell.length_a   1.000
_cell.length_b   1.000
_cell.length_c   1.000
_cell.angle_alpha   90.00
_cell.angle_beta   90.00
_cell.angle_gamma   90.00
#
_symmetry.space_group_name_H-M   'P 1'
#
loop_
_entity.id
_entity.type
_entity.pdbx_description
1 polymer ?
#
loop_
_entity_poly.entity_id
_entity_poly.type
_entity_poly.pdbx_seq_one_letter_code
_entity_poly.pdbx_strand_id
1 'polypeptide(L)'
;MSSKTTFRLMFYINRSRPTKNGDCPINMRITINGQSLAMFTKRNVHPEVWDGKLGMCKGKTSEALEVNRYMEAFKANAYNKYADLNALYDQATPELLRDAILCVNTSKSKTLFTVWEDHTHDLKLLIGKETSYANYQKYCTALKWMKQFLMEEYRVHDVPIKLINRQMVVKFEVFLRTKKLCNYNTTIKYLQNFKRIVMIGFKNGWLKINPFADFKLTLREVDRPYLTEKELQNIMDLEIMIPRLELVRDLFVFSCFSGLAYADLFKLKASEIECDPKGVLWIRTRRQKTKVKAQIPLLNVPTFIIEKYTDLSILKAEEKVLPVISNQKLNAYLKEIQTLTGLEKSLTFHVARHTFATTVTMMNGVPIESVSRMLGHKDIKSTQHYARIVDTKIGNDMTDLALKMGTRLSFPKTAATV
;
A
#
# COMPACT_ATOMS: atom_id res chain seq x y z
N MET A 1 -36.08 -11.58 -2.43
CA MET A 1 -36.76 -12.02 -3.66
C MET A 1 -35.85 -11.69 -4.83
N SER A 2 -35.29 -12.72 -5.51
CA SER A 2 -34.45 -12.51 -6.70
C SER A 2 -35.35 -12.05 -7.84
N SER A 3 -35.23 -10.79 -8.27
CA SER A 3 -35.93 -10.27 -9.45
C SER A 3 -35.41 -11.04 -10.66
N LYS A 4 -36.30 -11.81 -11.34
CA LYS A 4 -35.96 -12.48 -12.59
C LYS A 4 -35.53 -11.42 -13.61
N THR A 5 -34.25 -11.34 -13.90
CA THR A 5 -33.70 -10.51 -14.98
C THR A 5 -34.21 -11.04 -16.31
N THR A 6 -34.93 -10.21 -17.07
CA THR A 6 -35.40 -10.59 -18.41
C THR A 6 -34.39 -10.10 -19.46
N PHE A 7 -33.86 -11.07 -20.24
CA PHE A 7 -32.95 -10.77 -21.35
C PHE A 7 -33.50 -11.41 -22.64
N ARG A 8 -33.68 -10.58 -23.69
CA ARG A 8 -34.20 -11.02 -25.00
C ARG A 8 -33.42 -10.35 -26.12
N LEU A 9 -33.05 -11.12 -27.11
CA LEU A 9 -32.46 -10.67 -28.39
C LEU A 9 -33.39 -11.02 -29.53
N MET A 10 -33.65 -10.06 -30.43
CA MET A 10 -34.50 -10.25 -31.61
C MET A 10 -33.87 -9.57 -32.82
N PHE A 11 -33.78 -10.30 -33.94
CA PHE A 11 -33.38 -9.72 -35.21
C PHE A 11 -34.59 -9.27 -36.02
N TYR A 12 -34.46 -8.13 -36.72
CA TYR A 12 -35.43 -7.60 -37.62
C TYR A 12 -34.78 -6.75 -38.71
N ILE A 13 -35.43 -6.65 -39.88
CA ILE A 13 -34.97 -5.76 -40.95
C ILE A 13 -35.60 -4.40 -40.84
N ASN A 14 -34.82 -3.33 -41.15
CA ASN A 14 -35.36 -1.98 -41.22
C ASN A 14 -35.73 -1.63 -42.64
N ARG A 15 -37.01 -1.74 -42.98
CA ARG A 15 -37.55 -1.47 -44.31
C ARG A 15 -37.62 0.02 -44.68
N SER A 16 -37.47 0.91 -43.69
CA SER A 16 -37.51 2.37 -43.93
C SER A 16 -36.20 2.92 -44.50
N ARG A 17 -35.13 2.13 -44.52
CA ARG A 17 -33.79 2.55 -44.96
C ARG A 17 -33.15 1.51 -45.88
N PRO A 18 -33.72 1.23 -47.06
CA PRO A 18 -33.11 0.29 -48.00
C PRO A 18 -31.81 0.88 -48.58
N THR A 19 -30.87 -0.01 -48.92
CA THR A 19 -29.67 0.34 -49.67
C THR A 19 -30.03 0.67 -51.13
N LYS A 20 -29.09 1.18 -51.90
CA LYS A 20 -29.28 1.45 -53.33
C LYS A 20 -29.70 0.22 -54.13
N ASN A 21 -29.38 -0.97 -53.64
CA ASN A 21 -29.72 -2.27 -54.25
C ASN A 21 -31.05 -2.86 -53.73
N GLY A 22 -31.82 -2.15 -52.93
CA GLY A 22 -33.10 -2.62 -52.37
C GLY A 22 -32.96 -3.48 -51.11
N ASP A 23 -31.78 -3.81 -50.69
CA ASP A 23 -31.56 -4.58 -49.45
C ASP A 23 -31.85 -3.74 -48.21
N CYS A 24 -32.36 -4.39 -47.16
CA CYS A 24 -32.66 -3.73 -45.89
C CYS A 24 -31.63 -4.11 -44.81
N PRO A 25 -31.18 -3.18 -43.97
CA PRO A 25 -30.26 -3.47 -42.88
C PRO A 25 -30.91 -4.38 -41.83
N ILE A 26 -30.14 -5.41 -41.39
CA ILE A 26 -30.53 -6.28 -40.28
C ILE A 26 -30.12 -5.66 -38.98
N ASN A 27 -31.11 -5.38 -38.12
CA ASN A 27 -30.89 -4.84 -36.79
C ASN A 27 -31.16 -5.92 -35.73
N MET A 28 -30.40 -5.85 -34.63
CA MET A 28 -30.67 -6.63 -33.42
C MET A 28 -31.29 -5.71 -32.37
N ARG A 29 -32.44 -6.09 -31.84
CA ARG A 29 -33.06 -5.47 -30.67
C ARG A 29 -32.60 -6.22 -29.42
N ILE A 30 -31.98 -5.47 -28.52
CA ILE A 30 -31.57 -5.94 -27.19
C ILE A 30 -32.60 -5.45 -26.19
N THR A 31 -33.21 -6.32 -25.43
CA THR A 31 -34.12 -5.97 -24.33
C THR A 31 -33.61 -6.57 -23.02
N ILE A 32 -33.39 -5.71 -22.03
CA ILE A 32 -32.94 -6.11 -20.68
C ILE A 32 -33.85 -5.37 -19.67
N ASN A 33 -34.51 -6.11 -18.80
CA ASN A 33 -35.40 -5.56 -17.75
C ASN A 33 -36.38 -4.50 -18.27
N GLY A 34 -36.98 -4.75 -19.44
CA GLY A 34 -37.97 -3.84 -20.07
C GLY A 34 -37.37 -2.69 -20.87
N GLN A 35 -36.07 -2.40 -20.74
CA GLN A 35 -35.39 -1.41 -21.57
C GLN A 35 -34.94 -2.02 -22.89
N SER A 36 -35.18 -1.34 -24.00
CA SER A 36 -34.86 -1.83 -25.35
C SER A 36 -33.96 -0.89 -26.11
N LEU A 37 -32.97 -1.45 -26.81
CA LEU A 37 -32.09 -0.70 -27.72
C LEU A 37 -31.90 -1.48 -29.02
N ALA A 38 -31.85 -0.79 -30.15
CA ALA A 38 -31.58 -1.40 -31.44
C ALA A 38 -30.17 -1.08 -31.92
N MET A 39 -29.51 -2.08 -32.51
CA MET A 39 -28.18 -1.94 -33.10
C MET A 39 -28.11 -2.60 -34.48
N PHE A 40 -27.35 -2.02 -35.41
CA PHE A 40 -27.10 -2.56 -36.72
C PHE A 40 -26.07 -3.69 -36.68
N THR A 41 -26.36 -4.81 -37.33
CA THR A 41 -25.50 -6.01 -37.35
C THR A 41 -24.40 -5.97 -38.40
N LYS A 42 -24.32 -4.90 -39.20
CA LYS A 42 -23.41 -4.72 -40.35
C LYS A 42 -23.69 -5.70 -41.52
N ARG A 43 -24.89 -6.25 -41.58
CA ARG A 43 -25.37 -7.08 -42.69
C ARG A 43 -26.72 -6.55 -43.22
N ASN A 44 -26.91 -6.68 -44.54
CA ASN A 44 -28.15 -6.31 -45.23
C ASN A 44 -28.72 -7.58 -45.84
N VAL A 45 -30.04 -7.53 -46.14
CA VAL A 45 -30.75 -8.66 -46.78
C VAL A 45 -31.92 -8.12 -47.59
N HIS A 46 -32.24 -8.81 -48.69
CA HIS A 46 -33.42 -8.48 -49.49
C HIS A 46 -34.72 -8.81 -48.70
N PRO A 47 -35.69 -7.87 -48.65
CA PRO A 47 -36.91 -8.01 -47.83
C PRO A 47 -37.71 -9.29 -48.08
N GLU A 48 -37.70 -9.80 -49.31
CA GLU A 48 -38.47 -10.98 -49.72
C GLU A 48 -37.94 -12.29 -49.13
N VAL A 49 -36.61 -12.36 -48.95
CA VAL A 49 -36.00 -13.56 -48.35
C VAL A 49 -36.00 -13.51 -46.82
N TRP A 50 -36.54 -12.47 -46.19
CA TRP A 50 -36.58 -12.33 -44.74
C TRP A 50 -37.84 -12.93 -44.12
N ASP A 51 -37.74 -13.74 -43.12
CA ASP A 51 -38.83 -14.18 -42.24
C ASP A 51 -38.89 -13.29 -40.98
N GLY A 52 -39.88 -12.42 -40.93
CA GLY A 52 -40.05 -11.50 -39.79
C GLY A 52 -40.51 -12.20 -38.50
N LYS A 53 -41.13 -13.39 -38.58
CA LYS A 53 -41.54 -14.18 -37.38
C LYS A 53 -40.38 -14.93 -36.77
N LEU A 54 -39.56 -15.54 -37.62
CA LEU A 54 -38.40 -16.31 -37.20
C LEU A 54 -37.16 -15.42 -36.97
N GLY A 55 -37.09 -14.22 -37.53
CA GLY A 55 -35.97 -13.32 -37.47
C GLY A 55 -34.74 -13.85 -38.20
N MET A 56 -34.93 -14.54 -39.33
CA MET A 56 -33.88 -15.16 -40.14
C MET A 56 -34.26 -15.17 -41.63
N CYS A 57 -33.28 -15.48 -42.49
CA CYS A 57 -33.52 -15.64 -43.93
C CYS A 57 -34.22 -16.96 -44.24
N LYS A 58 -35.21 -16.89 -45.16
CA LYS A 58 -35.92 -18.05 -45.74
C LYS A 58 -35.05 -18.77 -46.76
N GLY A 59 -35.30 -20.07 -46.95
CA GLY A 59 -34.66 -20.88 -47.99
C GLY A 59 -33.31 -21.44 -47.61
N LYS A 60 -32.72 -22.19 -48.57
CA LYS A 60 -31.42 -22.88 -48.41
C LYS A 60 -30.37 -22.39 -49.40
N THR A 61 -30.52 -21.17 -49.92
CA THR A 61 -29.48 -20.57 -50.76
C THR A 61 -28.22 -20.36 -49.98
N SER A 62 -27.06 -20.40 -50.65
CA SER A 62 -25.74 -20.19 -50.01
C SER A 62 -25.72 -18.87 -49.24
N GLU A 63 -26.26 -17.83 -49.80
CA GLU A 63 -26.33 -16.49 -49.19
C GLU A 63 -27.22 -16.46 -47.92
N ALA A 64 -28.40 -17.08 -47.99
CA ALA A 64 -29.29 -17.16 -46.84
C ALA A 64 -28.66 -17.93 -45.67
N LEU A 65 -27.97 -19.05 -45.99
CA LEU A 65 -27.26 -19.84 -45.00
C LEU A 65 -26.06 -19.07 -44.39
N GLU A 66 -25.31 -18.30 -45.18
CA GLU A 66 -24.22 -17.48 -44.68
C GLU A 66 -24.74 -16.41 -43.72
N VAL A 67 -25.78 -15.66 -44.10
CA VAL A 67 -26.39 -14.63 -43.26
C VAL A 67 -26.91 -15.26 -41.97
N ASN A 68 -27.59 -16.38 -42.03
CA ASN A 68 -28.14 -17.06 -40.84
C ASN A 68 -27.02 -17.54 -39.91
N ARG A 69 -25.93 -18.12 -40.41
CA ARG A 69 -24.74 -18.50 -39.62
C ARG A 69 -24.12 -17.30 -38.95
N TYR A 70 -23.97 -16.18 -39.70
CA TYR A 70 -23.42 -14.96 -39.13
C TYR A 70 -24.29 -14.46 -37.97
N MET A 71 -25.62 -14.47 -38.12
CA MET A 71 -26.54 -13.99 -37.09
C MET A 71 -26.55 -14.89 -35.85
N GLU A 72 -26.44 -16.20 -36.03
CA GLU A 72 -26.30 -17.15 -34.92
C GLU A 72 -24.98 -16.89 -34.14
N ALA A 73 -23.85 -16.73 -34.85
CA ALA A 73 -22.59 -16.40 -34.23
C ALA A 73 -22.65 -15.05 -33.49
N PHE A 74 -23.32 -14.05 -34.10
CA PHE A 74 -23.52 -12.73 -33.52
C PHE A 74 -24.38 -12.81 -32.25
N LYS A 75 -25.44 -13.63 -32.26
CA LYS A 75 -26.30 -13.87 -31.12
C LYS A 75 -25.56 -14.59 -29.99
N ALA A 76 -24.76 -15.62 -30.30
CA ALA A 76 -23.94 -16.35 -29.34
C ALA A 76 -22.91 -15.41 -28.68
N ASN A 77 -22.24 -14.54 -29.47
CA ASN A 77 -21.34 -13.53 -28.92
C ASN A 77 -22.07 -12.55 -27.98
N ALA A 78 -23.29 -12.12 -28.33
CA ALA A 78 -24.10 -11.25 -27.48
C ALA A 78 -24.47 -11.93 -26.15
N TYR A 79 -24.82 -13.21 -26.15
CA TYR A 79 -25.08 -13.97 -24.92
C TYR A 79 -23.83 -14.11 -24.04
N ASN A 80 -22.68 -14.42 -24.62
CA ASN A 80 -21.42 -14.50 -23.89
C ASN A 80 -21.05 -13.15 -23.25
N LYS A 81 -21.16 -12.05 -24.03
CA LYS A 81 -20.91 -10.71 -23.51
C LYS A 81 -21.92 -10.30 -22.42
N TYR A 82 -23.18 -10.71 -22.54
CA TYR A 82 -24.17 -10.50 -21.49
C TYR A 82 -23.84 -11.25 -20.20
N ALA A 83 -23.39 -12.52 -20.30
CA ALA A 83 -22.96 -13.30 -19.16
C ALA A 83 -21.73 -12.65 -18.48
N ASP A 84 -20.74 -12.21 -19.26
CA ASP A 84 -19.56 -11.48 -18.75
C ASP A 84 -19.97 -10.20 -18.03
N LEU A 85 -20.90 -9.43 -18.61
CA LEU A 85 -21.40 -8.19 -18.02
C LEU A 85 -22.18 -8.45 -16.73
N ASN A 86 -23.02 -9.48 -16.66
CA ASN A 86 -23.74 -9.82 -15.43
C ASN A 86 -22.83 -10.34 -14.32
N ALA A 87 -21.71 -10.96 -14.66
CA ALA A 87 -20.69 -11.33 -13.67
C ALA A 87 -19.98 -10.12 -13.06
N LEU A 88 -19.89 -9.02 -13.83
CA LEU A 88 -19.23 -7.79 -13.44
C LEU A 88 -20.17 -6.74 -12.79
N TYR A 89 -21.48 -6.83 -13.10
CA TYR A 89 -22.50 -5.85 -12.67
C TYR A 89 -23.69 -6.54 -12.04
N ASP A 90 -24.32 -5.87 -11.08
CA ASP A 90 -25.61 -6.31 -10.53
C ASP A 90 -26.73 -6.23 -11.57
N GLN A 91 -26.63 -5.36 -12.56
CA GLN A 91 -27.55 -5.24 -13.70
C GLN A 91 -26.83 -4.74 -14.96
N ALA A 92 -26.74 -5.56 -15.98
CA ALA A 92 -26.32 -5.14 -17.31
C ALA A 92 -27.41 -4.26 -17.97
N THR A 93 -27.01 -3.21 -18.70
CA THR A 93 -27.94 -2.40 -19.51
C THR A 93 -27.79 -2.71 -21.00
N PRO A 94 -28.85 -2.44 -21.84
CA PRO A 94 -28.76 -2.63 -23.30
C PRO A 94 -27.60 -1.84 -23.93
N GLU A 95 -27.28 -0.63 -23.42
CA GLU A 95 -26.19 0.21 -23.90
C GLU A 95 -24.83 -0.41 -23.63
N LEU A 96 -24.64 -0.93 -22.42
CA LEU A 96 -23.40 -1.62 -22.06
C LEU A 96 -23.16 -2.85 -22.92
N LEU A 97 -24.22 -3.63 -23.20
CA LEU A 97 -24.13 -4.81 -24.04
C LEU A 97 -23.84 -4.43 -25.51
N ARG A 98 -24.51 -3.43 -26.05
CA ARG A 98 -24.20 -2.90 -27.39
C ARG A 98 -22.73 -2.51 -27.51
N ASP A 99 -22.24 -1.72 -26.56
CA ASP A 99 -20.87 -1.21 -26.55
C ASP A 99 -19.84 -2.36 -26.45
N ALA A 100 -20.14 -3.40 -25.68
CA ALA A 100 -19.33 -4.60 -25.57
C ALA A 100 -19.32 -5.44 -26.87
N ILE A 101 -20.46 -5.55 -27.57
CA ILE A 101 -20.58 -6.29 -28.84
C ILE A 101 -19.85 -5.53 -29.96
N LEU A 102 -20.07 -4.21 -30.07
CA LEU A 102 -19.50 -3.39 -31.14
C LEU A 102 -18.03 -3.08 -30.93
N CYS A 103 -17.45 -3.41 -29.78
CA CYS A 103 -16.12 -2.96 -29.35
C CYS A 103 -15.93 -1.43 -29.48
N VAL A 104 -17.04 -0.66 -29.46
CA VAL A 104 -17.06 0.78 -29.77
C VAL A 104 -16.33 1.59 -28.70
N ASN A 105 -16.18 1.04 -27.51
CA ASN A 105 -15.54 1.74 -26.38
C ASN A 105 -14.20 1.19 -25.92
N THR A 106 -13.63 0.19 -26.59
CA THR A 106 -12.30 -0.33 -26.23
C THR A 106 -11.15 0.60 -26.66
N SER A 107 -11.37 1.41 -27.70
CA SER A 107 -10.35 2.36 -28.18
C SER A 107 -10.40 3.76 -27.52
N LYS A 108 -11.45 4.10 -26.74
CA LYS A 108 -11.58 5.41 -26.07
C LYS A 108 -11.83 5.33 -24.56
N SER A 109 -12.19 4.19 -24.00
CA SER A 109 -12.36 4.08 -22.54
C SER A 109 -11.06 3.68 -21.87
N LYS A 110 -10.52 4.53 -21.01
CA LYS A 110 -9.37 4.18 -20.18
C LYS A 110 -9.71 2.95 -19.33
N THR A 111 -8.87 1.91 -19.39
CA THR A 111 -9.00 0.73 -18.55
C THR A 111 -8.28 0.94 -17.22
N LEU A 112 -8.61 0.13 -16.22
CA LEU A 112 -7.97 0.19 -14.91
C LEU A 112 -6.45 0.05 -15.02
N PHE A 113 -5.98 -0.94 -15.80
CA PHE A 113 -4.53 -1.20 -15.89
C PHE A 113 -3.81 -0.16 -16.71
N THR A 114 -4.42 0.38 -17.78
CA THR A 114 -3.82 1.51 -18.51
C THR A 114 -3.57 2.69 -17.57
N VAL A 115 -4.56 3.08 -16.76
CA VAL A 115 -4.40 4.19 -15.81
C VAL A 115 -3.36 3.87 -14.72
N TRP A 116 -3.33 2.62 -14.26
CA TRP A 116 -2.37 2.18 -13.25
C TRP A 116 -0.93 2.14 -13.80
N GLU A 117 -0.76 1.62 -14.99
CA GLU A 117 0.55 1.53 -15.68
C GLU A 117 1.07 2.92 -16.05
N ASP A 118 0.22 3.83 -16.55
CA ASP A 118 0.55 5.24 -16.76
C ASP A 118 1.09 5.86 -15.44
N HIS A 119 0.35 5.70 -14.34
CA HIS A 119 0.75 6.22 -13.03
C HIS A 119 2.05 5.60 -12.51
N THR A 120 2.25 4.29 -12.69
CA THR A 120 3.50 3.63 -12.26
C THR A 120 4.68 4.02 -13.14
N HIS A 121 4.46 4.29 -14.41
CA HIS A 121 5.47 4.84 -15.31
C HIS A 121 5.94 6.23 -14.83
N ASP A 122 5.01 7.13 -14.52
CA ASP A 122 5.32 8.46 -13.99
C ASP A 122 6.09 8.37 -12.65
N LEU A 123 5.64 7.50 -11.74
CA LEU A 123 6.36 7.25 -10.50
C LEU A 123 7.80 6.76 -10.73
N LYS A 124 8.02 5.91 -11.75
CA LYS A 124 9.36 5.42 -12.09
C LYS A 124 10.29 6.55 -12.52
N LEU A 125 9.80 7.50 -13.33
CA LEU A 125 10.56 8.66 -13.78
C LEU A 125 10.90 9.64 -12.62
N LEU A 126 10.09 9.65 -11.57
CA LEU A 126 10.27 10.51 -10.40
C LEU A 126 11.10 9.87 -9.28
N ILE A 127 11.62 8.64 -9.47
CA ILE A 127 12.47 7.97 -8.47
C ILE A 127 13.71 8.82 -8.20
N GLY A 128 13.99 9.05 -6.92
CA GLY A 128 15.13 9.85 -6.45
C GLY A 128 14.86 11.36 -6.40
N LYS A 129 13.81 11.86 -7.09
CA LYS A 129 13.38 13.27 -7.04
C LYS A 129 12.23 13.44 -6.03
N GLU A 130 11.07 12.89 -6.30
CA GLU A 130 9.87 13.06 -5.49
C GLU A 130 9.41 11.77 -4.80
N THR A 131 9.78 10.62 -5.34
CA THR A 131 9.39 9.32 -4.82
C THR A 131 10.57 8.39 -4.61
N SER A 132 10.39 7.38 -3.75
CA SER A 132 11.38 6.34 -3.53
C SER A 132 11.11 5.12 -4.41
N TYR A 133 12.15 4.35 -4.76
CA TYR A 133 12.02 3.06 -5.42
C TYR A 133 11.07 2.10 -4.67
N ALA A 134 11.13 2.09 -3.33
CA ALA A 134 10.24 1.28 -2.50
C ALA A 134 8.76 1.69 -2.66
N ASN A 135 8.46 2.97 -2.89
CA ASN A 135 7.10 3.42 -3.16
C ASN A 135 6.62 2.94 -4.54
N TYR A 136 7.44 3.07 -5.57
CA TYR A 136 7.17 2.52 -6.91
C TYR A 136 6.88 1.01 -6.84
N GLN A 137 7.73 0.22 -6.14
CA GLN A 137 7.53 -1.22 -5.98
C GLN A 137 6.19 -1.60 -5.33
N LYS A 138 5.70 -0.78 -4.37
CA LYS A 138 4.39 -1.02 -3.73
C LYS A 138 3.23 -0.92 -4.74
N TYR A 139 3.27 0.05 -5.65
CA TYR A 139 2.27 0.17 -6.71
C TYR A 139 2.35 -0.99 -7.71
N CYS A 140 3.56 -1.41 -8.10
CA CYS A 140 3.75 -2.58 -8.96
C CYS A 140 3.21 -3.86 -8.31
N THR A 141 3.46 -4.05 -7.02
CA THR A 141 2.95 -5.22 -6.27
C THR A 141 1.43 -5.18 -6.16
N ALA A 142 0.84 -4.02 -5.88
CA ALA A 142 -0.61 -3.86 -5.82
C ALA A 142 -1.26 -4.12 -7.19
N LEU A 143 -0.65 -3.66 -8.29
CA LEU A 143 -1.09 -3.96 -9.65
C LEU A 143 -1.04 -5.47 -9.94
N LYS A 144 0.06 -6.15 -9.55
CA LYS A 144 0.18 -7.61 -9.70
C LYS A 144 -0.97 -8.35 -9.02
N TRP A 145 -1.31 -7.96 -7.77
CA TRP A 145 -2.42 -8.57 -7.03
C TRP A 145 -3.79 -8.24 -7.64
N MET A 146 -3.97 -7.03 -8.18
CA MET A 146 -5.20 -6.65 -8.87
C MET A 146 -5.38 -7.46 -10.18
N LYS A 147 -4.31 -7.64 -10.97
CA LYS A 147 -4.33 -8.49 -12.17
C LYS A 147 -4.76 -9.92 -11.83
N GLN A 148 -4.20 -10.49 -10.78
CA GLN A 148 -4.55 -11.83 -10.32
C GLN A 148 -5.99 -11.90 -9.80
N PHE A 149 -6.44 -10.91 -9.03
CA PHE A 149 -7.80 -10.81 -8.53
C PHE A 149 -8.84 -10.79 -9.67
N LEU A 150 -8.64 -9.95 -10.69
CA LEU A 150 -9.56 -9.87 -11.82
C LEU A 150 -9.61 -11.18 -12.60
N MET A 151 -8.48 -11.87 -12.75
CA MET A 151 -8.44 -13.16 -13.41
C MET A 151 -9.14 -14.26 -12.60
N GLU A 152 -8.94 -14.34 -11.28
CA GLU A 152 -9.51 -15.37 -10.43
C GLU A 152 -11.01 -15.16 -10.19
N GLU A 153 -11.45 -13.92 -9.90
CA GLU A 153 -12.82 -13.62 -9.51
C GLU A 153 -13.77 -13.33 -10.68
N TYR A 154 -13.24 -12.75 -11.77
CA TYR A 154 -14.04 -12.28 -12.89
C TYR A 154 -13.64 -12.89 -14.23
N ARG A 155 -12.52 -13.64 -14.29
CA ARG A 155 -11.97 -14.26 -15.51
C ARG A 155 -11.72 -13.25 -16.65
N VAL A 156 -11.35 -12.04 -16.29
CA VAL A 156 -11.03 -10.96 -17.23
C VAL A 156 -9.60 -10.45 -17.03
N HIS A 157 -8.95 -10.05 -18.13
CA HIS A 157 -7.59 -9.53 -18.07
C HIS A 157 -7.52 -8.07 -17.60
N ASP A 158 -8.54 -7.26 -17.88
CA ASP A 158 -8.64 -5.86 -17.50
C ASP A 158 -10.11 -5.41 -17.52
N VAL A 159 -10.40 -4.26 -16.92
CA VAL A 159 -11.75 -3.70 -16.88
C VAL A 159 -11.73 -2.20 -17.23
N PRO A 160 -12.72 -1.69 -17.98
CA PRO A 160 -12.89 -0.25 -18.13
C PRO A 160 -13.04 0.42 -16.77
N ILE A 161 -12.32 1.53 -16.54
CA ILE A 161 -12.28 2.18 -15.21
C ILE A 161 -13.68 2.65 -14.75
N LYS A 162 -14.57 2.99 -15.69
CA LYS A 162 -15.97 3.36 -15.44
C LYS A 162 -16.79 2.26 -14.75
N LEU A 163 -16.31 1.01 -14.77
CA LEU A 163 -17.00 -0.17 -14.31
C LEU A 163 -16.64 -0.55 -12.87
N ILE A 164 -15.66 0.13 -12.30
CA ILE A 164 -15.24 -0.11 -10.93
C ILE A 164 -16.33 0.37 -9.98
N ASN A 165 -16.85 -0.54 -9.19
CA ASN A 165 -17.90 -0.30 -8.22
C ASN A 165 -17.46 -0.66 -6.79
N ARG A 166 -18.31 -0.35 -5.81
CA ARG A 166 -18.07 -0.64 -4.39
C ARG A 166 -17.86 -2.13 -4.14
N GLN A 167 -18.62 -2.99 -4.80
CA GLN A 167 -18.54 -4.44 -4.61
C GLN A 167 -17.17 -4.99 -5.02
N MET A 168 -16.59 -4.48 -6.12
CA MET A 168 -15.23 -4.86 -6.55
C MET A 168 -14.18 -4.48 -5.48
N VAL A 169 -14.32 -3.34 -4.82
CA VAL A 169 -13.42 -2.93 -3.73
C VAL A 169 -13.51 -3.92 -2.56
N VAL A 170 -14.73 -4.28 -2.13
CA VAL A 170 -14.96 -5.25 -1.04
C VAL A 170 -14.39 -6.63 -1.40
N LYS A 171 -14.67 -7.14 -2.60
CA LYS A 171 -14.15 -8.44 -3.06
C LYS A 171 -12.62 -8.44 -3.13
N PHE A 172 -12.01 -7.34 -3.58
CA PHE A 172 -10.55 -7.23 -3.59
C PHE A 172 -9.95 -7.24 -2.18
N GLU A 173 -10.62 -6.59 -1.20
CA GLU A 173 -10.22 -6.68 0.21
C GLU A 173 -10.25 -8.12 0.71
N VAL A 174 -11.36 -8.84 0.45
CA VAL A 174 -11.50 -10.25 0.85
C VAL A 174 -10.41 -11.10 0.18
N PHE A 175 -10.19 -10.93 -1.12
CA PHE A 175 -9.13 -11.63 -1.87
C PHE A 175 -7.74 -11.43 -1.24
N LEU A 176 -7.39 -10.19 -0.89
CA LEU A 176 -6.10 -9.88 -0.25
C LEU A 176 -5.95 -10.59 1.11
N ARG A 177 -7.03 -10.67 1.89
CA ARG A 177 -7.00 -11.30 3.21
C ARG A 177 -7.00 -12.82 3.16
N THR A 178 -7.79 -13.41 2.27
CA THR A 178 -8.02 -14.88 2.22
C THR A 178 -7.05 -15.59 1.29
N LYS A 179 -6.84 -15.08 0.09
CA LYS A 179 -5.97 -15.70 -0.92
C LYS A 179 -4.50 -15.27 -0.80
N LYS A 180 -4.25 -14.03 -0.39
CA LYS A 180 -2.87 -13.51 -0.23
C LYS A 180 -2.41 -13.47 1.22
N LEU A 181 -3.25 -13.86 2.16
CA LEU A 181 -2.98 -13.92 3.60
C LEU A 181 -2.38 -12.61 4.14
N CYS A 182 -2.77 -11.49 3.54
CA CYS A 182 -2.31 -10.18 3.97
C CYS A 182 -2.91 -9.82 5.33
N ASN A 183 -2.08 -9.33 6.26
CA ASN A 183 -2.58 -8.74 7.48
C ASN A 183 -3.38 -7.45 7.19
N TYR A 184 -4.15 -6.98 8.19
CA TYR A 184 -5.03 -5.81 8.05
C TYR A 184 -4.30 -4.59 7.45
N ASN A 185 -3.19 -4.18 8.04
CA ASN A 185 -2.48 -2.97 7.62
C ASN A 185 -1.88 -3.09 6.20
N THR A 186 -1.45 -4.28 5.80
CA THR A 186 -0.97 -4.55 4.44
C THR A 186 -2.13 -4.46 3.45
N THR A 187 -3.28 -5.05 3.78
CA THR A 187 -4.51 -4.95 2.97
C THR A 187 -4.92 -3.49 2.77
N ILE A 188 -4.99 -2.71 3.86
CA ILE A 188 -5.34 -1.27 3.78
C ILE A 188 -4.36 -0.51 2.89
N LYS A 189 -3.06 -0.78 2.94
CA LYS A 189 -2.07 -0.12 2.06
C LYS A 189 -2.30 -0.45 0.58
N TYR A 190 -2.64 -1.69 0.24
CA TYR A 190 -2.98 -2.04 -1.14
C TYR A 190 -4.29 -1.39 -1.59
N LEU A 191 -5.30 -1.32 -0.73
CA LEU A 191 -6.54 -0.60 -1.00
C LEU A 191 -6.31 0.92 -1.16
N GLN A 192 -5.40 1.53 -0.39
CA GLN A 192 -5.01 2.93 -0.57
C GLN A 192 -4.35 3.17 -1.93
N ASN A 193 -3.50 2.25 -2.41
CA ASN A 193 -2.91 2.33 -3.74
C ASN A 193 -4.00 2.20 -4.82
N PHE A 194 -4.92 1.25 -4.68
CA PHE A 194 -6.05 1.08 -5.59
C PHE A 194 -6.95 2.32 -5.59
N LYS A 195 -7.29 2.86 -4.41
CA LYS A 195 -8.03 4.12 -4.27
C LYS A 195 -7.37 5.25 -5.03
N ARG A 196 -6.03 5.39 -4.96
CA ARG A 196 -5.30 6.45 -5.67
C ARG A 196 -5.53 6.38 -7.18
N ILE A 197 -5.47 5.18 -7.77
CA ILE A 197 -5.69 4.97 -9.21
C ILE A 197 -7.14 5.28 -9.59
N VAL A 198 -8.10 4.77 -8.82
CA VAL A 198 -9.53 5.04 -9.05
C VAL A 198 -9.83 6.53 -8.96
N MET A 199 -9.21 7.24 -8.00
CA MET A 199 -9.38 8.69 -7.86
C MET A 199 -8.78 9.48 -9.03
N ILE A 200 -7.76 8.96 -9.73
CA ILE A 200 -7.29 9.56 -11.00
C ILE A 200 -8.42 9.48 -12.03
N GLY A 201 -9.05 8.31 -12.18
CA GLY A 201 -10.18 8.14 -13.10
C GLY A 201 -11.39 9.01 -12.74
N PHE A 202 -11.70 9.12 -11.44
CA PHE A 202 -12.81 9.96 -10.96
C PHE A 202 -12.55 11.46 -11.23
N LYS A 203 -11.36 11.96 -10.92
CA LYS A 203 -10.99 13.36 -11.15
C LYS A 203 -10.93 13.74 -12.64
N ASN A 204 -10.61 12.79 -13.51
CA ASN A 204 -10.62 12.99 -14.96
C ASN A 204 -12.02 12.76 -15.59
N GLY A 205 -13.06 12.52 -14.80
CA GLY A 205 -14.41 12.32 -15.29
C GLY A 205 -14.64 10.97 -16.01
N TRP A 206 -13.68 10.04 -15.96
CA TRP A 206 -13.84 8.70 -16.57
C TRP A 206 -14.71 7.78 -15.71
N LEU A 207 -14.88 8.11 -14.43
CA LEU A 207 -15.72 7.42 -13.46
C LEU A 207 -16.69 8.42 -12.84
N LYS A 208 -18.00 8.13 -12.90
CA LYS A 208 -19.06 9.04 -12.42
C LYS A 208 -19.27 8.99 -10.91
N ILE A 209 -19.09 7.84 -10.30
CA ILE A 209 -19.35 7.59 -8.87
C ILE A 209 -18.05 7.12 -8.22
N ASN A 210 -17.70 7.71 -7.08
CA ASN A 210 -16.53 7.26 -6.31
C ASN A 210 -16.84 5.97 -5.54
N PRO A 211 -16.27 4.82 -5.92
CA PRO A 211 -16.53 3.54 -5.23
C PRO A 211 -15.92 3.45 -3.84
N PHE A 212 -15.07 4.40 -3.46
CA PHE A 212 -14.42 4.49 -2.15
C PHE A 212 -15.06 5.56 -1.23
N ALA A 213 -16.23 6.11 -1.57
CA ALA A 213 -16.84 7.20 -0.79
C ALA A 213 -16.98 6.83 0.68
N ASP A 214 -17.50 5.63 0.99
CA ASP A 214 -17.80 5.17 2.34
C ASP A 214 -16.65 4.36 3.00
N PHE A 215 -15.49 4.24 2.32
CA PHE A 215 -14.38 3.46 2.86
C PHE A 215 -13.45 4.30 3.73
N LYS A 216 -13.41 4.00 5.03
CA LYS A 216 -12.40 4.50 5.96
C LYS A 216 -11.18 3.58 5.95
N LEU A 217 -10.19 3.90 5.10
CA LEU A 217 -8.95 3.13 4.98
C LEU A 217 -7.93 3.56 6.05
N THR A 218 -8.26 3.32 7.32
CA THR A 218 -7.44 3.70 8.47
C THR A 218 -6.55 2.53 8.88
N LEU A 219 -5.27 2.80 9.10
CA LEU A 219 -4.33 1.81 9.61
C LEU A 219 -4.59 1.58 11.11
N ARG A 220 -4.54 0.33 11.54
CA ARG A 220 -4.53 -0.02 12.96
C ARG A 220 -3.15 0.28 13.54
N GLU A 221 -3.13 0.79 14.74
CA GLU A 221 -1.88 0.93 15.49
C GLU A 221 -1.30 -0.46 15.77
N VAL A 222 0.01 -0.56 15.72
CA VAL A 222 0.73 -1.79 16.00
C VAL A 222 1.77 -1.45 17.06
N ASP A 223 1.64 -2.09 18.21
CA ASP A 223 2.65 -2.00 19.24
C ASP A 223 3.93 -2.64 18.71
N ARG A 224 5.00 -1.89 18.81
CA ARG A 224 6.31 -2.32 18.35
C ARG A 224 7.18 -2.63 19.55
N PRO A 225 7.85 -3.79 19.55
CA PRO A 225 8.71 -4.14 20.66
C PRO A 225 9.87 -3.16 20.79
N TYR A 226 10.26 -2.92 22.01
CA TYR A 226 11.49 -2.27 22.42
C TYR A 226 12.16 -3.14 23.51
N LEU A 227 13.45 -3.00 23.71
CA LEU A 227 14.17 -3.71 24.74
C LEU A 227 14.09 -2.93 26.06
N THR A 228 13.87 -3.65 27.15
CA THR A 228 14.08 -3.14 28.50
C THR A 228 15.57 -2.93 28.73
N GLU A 229 15.94 -2.20 29.77
CA GLU A 229 17.34 -1.99 30.15
C GLU A 229 18.06 -3.31 30.40
N LYS A 230 17.43 -4.25 31.12
CA LYS A 230 17.96 -5.59 31.36
C LYS A 230 18.16 -6.40 30.07
N GLU A 231 17.21 -6.38 29.15
CA GLU A 231 17.35 -7.08 27.86
C GLU A 231 18.45 -6.47 27.00
N LEU A 232 18.61 -5.13 27.02
CA LEU A 232 19.69 -4.44 26.32
C LEU A 232 21.03 -4.81 26.93
N GLN A 233 21.15 -4.82 28.27
CA GLN A 233 22.36 -5.21 28.96
C GLN A 233 22.73 -6.66 28.62
N ASN A 234 21.80 -7.61 28.64
CA ASN A 234 22.05 -9.00 28.27
C ASN A 234 22.64 -9.13 26.85
N ILE A 235 22.22 -8.29 25.92
CA ILE A 235 22.81 -8.27 24.56
C ILE A 235 24.23 -7.69 24.58
N MET A 236 24.48 -6.67 25.39
CA MET A 236 25.82 -6.06 25.53
C MET A 236 26.84 -7.00 26.20
N ASP A 237 26.39 -7.75 27.18
CA ASP A 237 27.22 -8.68 27.95
C ASP A 237 27.47 -10.03 27.22
N LEU A 238 26.77 -10.24 26.08
CA LEU A 238 26.91 -11.49 25.34
C LEU A 238 28.34 -11.64 24.79
N GLU A 239 29.06 -12.64 25.25
CA GLU A 239 30.37 -13.00 24.69
C GLU A 239 30.21 -13.69 23.34
N ILE A 240 30.72 -13.06 22.29
CA ILE A 240 30.59 -13.55 20.91
C ILE A 240 31.98 -13.76 20.31
N MET A 241 32.32 -15.01 20.07
CA MET A 241 33.59 -15.39 19.42
C MET A 241 33.53 -15.24 17.88
N ILE A 242 32.36 -15.06 17.31
CA ILE A 242 32.14 -15.00 15.85
C ILE A 242 32.16 -13.55 15.41
N PRO A 243 33.19 -13.07 14.65
CA PRO A 243 33.34 -11.64 14.32
C PRO A 243 32.14 -11.01 13.60
N ARG A 244 31.44 -11.77 12.72
CA ARG A 244 30.25 -11.27 12.03
C ARG A 244 29.07 -10.98 12.96
N LEU A 245 28.92 -11.77 14.01
CA LEU A 245 27.85 -11.58 15.00
C LEU A 245 28.22 -10.48 15.99
N GLU A 246 29.49 -10.41 16.40
CA GLU A 246 30.00 -9.32 17.23
C GLU A 246 29.79 -7.96 16.57
N LEU A 247 30.19 -7.82 15.30
CA LEU A 247 29.93 -6.59 14.53
C LEU A 247 28.44 -6.23 14.49
N VAL A 248 27.55 -7.21 14.29
CA VAL A 248 26.10 -6.95 14.20
C VAL A 248 25.53 -6.58 15.57
N ARG A 249 25.98 -7.21 16.66
CA ARG A 249 25.64 -6.80 18.03
C ARG A 249 26.03 -5.34 18.25
N ASP A 250 27.27 -4.98 17.95
CA ASP A 250 27.79 -3.63 18.19
C ASP A 250 27.07 -2.59 17.35
N LEU A 251 26.78 -2.83 16.07
CA LEU A 251 25.98 -1.97 15.22
C LEU A 251 24.53 -1.79 15.73
N PHE A 252 23.94 -2.88 16.26
CA PHE A 252 22.62 -2.82 16.87
C PHE A 252 22.63 -2.01 18.17
N VAL A 253 23.59 -2.25 19.05
CA VAL A 253 23.78 -1.49 20.30
C VAL A 253 24.06 -0.03 19.98
N PHE A 254 24.93 0.28 19.02
CA PHE A 254 25.14 1.64 18.54
C PHE A 254 23.83 2.34 18.17
N SER A 255 22.95 1.63 17.43
CA SER A 255 21.64 2.17 17.07
C SER A 255 20.69 2.30 18.27
N CYS A 256 20.83 1.45 19.31
CA CYS A 256 20.09 1.56 20.57
C CYS A 256 20.45 2.84 21.33
N PHE A 257 21.67 3.35 21.19
CA PHE A 257 22.14 4.56 21.88
C PHE A 257 22.21 5.82 20.99
N SER A 258 22.04 5.69 19.68
CA SER A 258 22.03 6.84 18.76
C SER A 258 20.65 7.08 18.10
N GLY A 259 19.77 6.07 18.12
CA GLY A 259 18.46 6.16 17.46
C GLY A 259 18.53 6.19 15.94
N LEU A 260 19.71 6.00 15.31
CA LEU A 260 19.84 5.99 13.87
C LEU A 260 19.08 4.81 13.25
N ALA A 261 18.36 5.05 12.16
CA ALA A 261 17.81 3.98 11.35
C ALA A 261 18.91 3.34 10.50
N TYR A 262 18.72 2.09 10.08
CA TYR A 262 19.70 1.39 9.25
C TYR A 262 20.24 2.23 8.08
N ALA A 263 19.34 2.88 7.32
CA ALA A 263 19.74 3.66 6.16
C ALA A 263 20.60 4.88 6.47
N ASP A 264 20.39 5.46 7.66
CA ASP A 264 21.15 6.62 8.15
C ASP A 264 22.49 6.14 8.69
N LEU A 265 22.53 5.04 9.46
CA LEU A 265 23.77 4.41 9.93
C LEU A 265 24.65 3.92 8.77
N PHE A 266 24.06 3.29 7.75
CA PHE A 266 24.81 2.78 6.58
C PHE A 266 25.55 3.88 5.81
N LYS A 267 25.06 5.12 5.91
CA LYS A 267 25.62 6.29 5.21
C LYS A 267 26.41 7.22 6.11
N LEU A 268 26.47 6.97 7.39
CA LEU A 268 27.14 7.85 8.35
C LEU A 268 28.60 8.04 7.96
N LYS A 269 28.99 9.28 7.73
CA LYS A 269 30.34 9.71 7.31
C LYS A 269 31.09 10.38 8.44
N ALA A 270 32.42 10.40 8.32
CA ALA A 270 33.28 11.10 9.28
C ALA A 270 32.91 12.59 9.39
N SER A 271 32.58 13.25 8.27
CA SER A 271 32.13 14.65 8.24
C SER A 271 30.83 14.94 9.00
N GLU A 272 30.07 13.92 9.39
CA GLU A 272 28.85 14.05 10.17
C GLU A 272 29.07 13.83 11.68
N ILE A 273 30.33 13.55 12.09
CA ILE A 273 30.75 13.48 13.50
C ILE A 273 31.50 14.75 13.85
N GLU A 274 30.99 15.51 14.81
CA GLU A 274 31.57 16.76 15.27
C GLU A 274 31.82 16.68 16.76
N CYS A 275 32.96 17.21 17.21
CA CYS A 275 33.25 17.39 18.63
C CYS A 275 32.82 18.80 19.07
N ASP A 276 32.04 18.92 20.15
CA ASP A 276 31.67 20.20 20.71
C ASP A 276 32.80 20.79 21.58
N PRO A 277 32.71 22.07 21.97
CA PRO A 277 33.73 22.69 22.82
C PRO A 277 33.91 22.03 24.20
N LYS A 278 32.98 21.15 24.61
CA LYS A 278 33.05 20.40 25.86
C LYS A 278 33.66 18.99 25.67
N GLY A 279 34.09 18.65 24.47
CA GLY A 279 34.68 17.36 24.14
C GLY A 279 33.63 16.26 23.84
N VAL A 280 32.35 16.58 23.77
CA VAL A 280 31.30 15.63 23.45
C VAL A 280 31.17 15.43 21.93
N LEU A 281 31.21 14.21 21.47
CA LEU A 281 30.96 13.87 20.07
C LEU A 281 29.47 13.97 19.74
N TRP A 282 29.15 14.53 18.59
CA TRP A 282 27.80 14.69 18.08
C TRP A 282 27.69 14.10 16.70
N ILE A 283 26.59 13.37 16.44
CA ILE A 283 26.16 13.05 15.08
C ILE A 283 25.27 14.21 14.59
N ARG A 284 25.67 14.86 13.50
CA ARG A 284 24.90 15.91 12.83
C ARG A 284 24.61 15.50 11.39
N THR A 285 23.50 14.85 11.18
CA THR A 285 23.14 14.27 9.88
C THR A 285 21.76 14.71 9.42
N ARG A 286 21.43 14.42 8.15
CA ARG A 286 20.08 14.54 7.61
C ARG A 286 19.50 13.19 7.35
N ARG A 287 18.37 12.92 7.97
CA ARG A 287 17.68 11.65 7.81
C ARG A 287 17.35 11.36 6.35
N GLN A 288 17.70 10.18 5.84
CA GLN A 288 17.50 9.83 4.44
C GLN A 288 16.02 9.87 4.03
N LYS A 289 15.12 9.38 4.90
CA LYS A 289 13.69 9.26 4.61
C LYS A 289 12.93 10.59 4.63
N THR A 290 13.26 11.48 5.58
CA THR A 290 12.47 12.70 5.85
C THR A 290 13.21 13.97 5.45
N LYS A 291 14.53 13.89 5.19
CA LYS A 291 15.45 15.00 4.94
C LYS A 291 15.55 16.00 6.11
N VAL A 292 14.97 15.65 7.27
CA VAL A 292 15.04 16.46 8.50
C VAL A 292 16.42 16.28 9.14
N LYS A 293 16.97 17.37 9.71
CA LYS A 293 18.20 17.31 10.49
C LYS A 293 17.99 16.47 11.74
N ALA A 294 18.95 15.59 12.04
CA ALA A 294 19.07 14.86 13.28
C ALA A 294 20.36 15.27 13.98
N GLN A 295 20.29 15.59 15.27
CA GLN A 295 21.41 16.04 16.09
C GLN A 295 21.42 15.19 17.36
N ILE A 296 22.43 14.35 17.49
CA ILE A 296 22.47 13.31 18.51
C ILE A 296 23.79 13.42 19.24
N PRO A 297 23.79 13.85 20.51
CA PRO A 297 25.00 13.75 21.35
C PRO A 297 25.30 12.27 21.59
N LEU A 298 26.55 11.88 21.42
CA LEU A 298 26.97 10.50 21.65
C LEU A 298 27.24 10.29 23.13
N LEU A 299 26.68 9.22 23.65
CA LEU A 299 27.00 8.68 24.97
C LEU A 299 28.28 7.82 24.90
N ASN A 300 28.79 7.37 26.04
CA ASN A 300 30.03 6.58 26.11
C ASN A 300 29.98 5.30 25.25
N VAL A 301 28.84 4.59 25.25
CA VAL A 301 28.70 3.31 24.52
C VAL A 301 28.88 3.48 23.00
N PRO A 302 28.16 4.37 22.30
CA PRO A 302 28.39 4.56 20.88
C PRO A 302 29.77 5.15 20.56
N THR A 303 30.36 5.96 21.44
CA THR A 303 31.73 6.46 21.29
C THR A 303 32.73 5.29 21.31
N PHE A 304 32.65 4.43 22.31
CA PHE A 304 33.46 3.21 22.40
C PHE A 304 33.34 2.32 21.15
N ILE A 305 32.11 2.14 20.61
CA ILE A 305 31.90 1.35 19.40
C ILE A 305 32.57 2.01 18.18
N ILE A 306 32.52 3.34 18.06
CA ILE A 306 33.25 4.01 16.98
C ILE A 306 34.75 3.73 17.11
N GLU A 307 35.34 3.98 18.28
CA GLU A 307 36.77 3.79 18.55
C GLU A 307 37.22 2.34 18.29
N LYS A 308 36.38 1.35 18.60
CA LYS A 308 36.65 -0.08 18.34
C LYS A 308 36.83 -0.40 16.85
N TYR A 309 36.06 0.25 15.97
CA TYR A 309 36.05 -0.08 14.55
C TYR A 309 36.79 0.92 13.68
N THR A 310 37.08 2.13 14.21
CA THR A 310 37.54 3.24 13.37
C THR A 310 38.29 4.28 14.18
N ASP A 311 39.41 4.71 13.64
CA ASP A 311 40.11 5.90 14.15
C ASP A 311 39.61 7.14 13.37
N LEU A 312 38.84 7.99 14.05
CA LEU A 312 38.29 9.22 13.46
C LEU A 312 39.35 10.22 13.01
N SER A 313 40.56 10.16 13.60
CA SER A 313 41.64 11.10 13.29
C SER A 313 42.26 10.90 11.92
N ILE A 314 42.15 9.69 11.37
CA ILE A 314 42.74 9.32 10.06
C ILE A 314 41.67 9.20 8.95
N LEU A 315 40.38 9.22 9.30
CA LEU A 315 39.29 9.10 8.32
C LEU A 315 39.17 10.36 7.48
N LYS A 316 39.02 10.17 6.18
CA LYS A 316 38.60 11.26 5.27
C LYS A 316 37.14 11.61 5.49
N ALA A 317 36.79 12.87 5.26
CA ALA A 317 35.44 13.43 5.50
C ALA A 317 34.29 12.59 4.87
N GLU A 318 34.52 12.00 3.72
CA GLU A 318 33.52 11.21 2.97
C GLU A 318 33.52 9.71 3.30
N GLU A 319 34.46 9.23 4.11
CA GLU A 319 34.55 7.83 4.50
C GLU A 319 33.51 7.48 5.58
N LYS A 320 33.09 6.22 5.58
CA LYS A 320 32.09 5.73 6.52
C LYS A 320 32.69 5.50 7.90
N VAL A 321 31.95 5.88 8.93
CA VAL A 321 32.37 5.71 10.34
C VAL A 321 32.34 4.24 10.79
N LEU A 322 31.42 3.44 10.29
CA LEU A 322 31.25 2.04 10.73
C LEU A 322 31.12 1.08 9.54
N PRO A 323 31.62 -0.16 9.67
CA PRO A 323 31.56 -1.18 8.62
C PRO A 323 30.16 -1.86 8.56
N VAL A 324 29.16 -1.14 8.05
CA VAL A 324 27.76 -1.59 8.05
C VAL A 324 27.49 -2.54 6.88
N ILE A 325 27.03 -3.75 7.19
CA ILE A 325 26.61 -4.76 6.19
C ILE A 325 25.19 -4.52 5.69
N SER A 326 24.73 -5.29 4.68
CA SER A 326 23.38 -5.13 4.14
C SER A 326 22.29 -5.38 5.19
N ASN A 327 21.16 -4.64 5.11
CA ASN A 327 20.05 -4.73 6.06
C ASN A 327 19.48 -6.17 6.19
N GLN A 328 19.48 -6.90 5.07
CA GLN A 328 19.00 -8.29 5.07
C GLN A 328 19.91 -9.21 5.89
N LYS A 329 21.23 -9.14 5.67
CA LYS A 329 22.22 -9.92 6.46
C LYS A 329 22.19 -9.51 7.92
N LEU A 330 22.14 -8.20 8.19
CA LEU A 330 22.09 -7.67 9.56
C LEU A 330 20.87 -8.21 10.32
N ASN A 331 19.67 -8.17 9.74
CA ASN A 331 18.48 -8.73 10.39
C ASN A 331 18.50 -10.25 10.48
N ALA A 332 19.18 -10.97 9.58
CA ALA A 332 19.38 -12.42 9.69
C ALA A 332 20.27 -12.75 10.90
N TYR A 333 21.38 -12.04 11.06
CA TYR A 333 22.31 -12.25 12.20
C TYR A 333 21.74 -11.77 13.53
N LEU A 334 20.88 -10.75 13.54
CA LEU A 334 20.13 -10.37 14.74
C LEU A 334 19.22 -11.49 15.26
N LYS A 335 18.69 -12.34 14.39
CA LYS A 335 17.93 -13.52 14.83
C LYS A 335 18.82 -14.57 15.48
N GLU A 336 20.06 -14.74 15.01
CA GLU A 336 21.04 -15.62 15.69
C GLU A 336 21.35 -15.07 17.09
N ILE A 337 21.59 -13.77 17.22
CA ILE A 337 21.81 -13.11 18.52
C ILE A 337 20.58 -13.24 19.43
N GLN A 338 19.38 -13.09 18.89
CA GLN A 338 18.12 -13.30 19.63
C GLN A 338 18.06 -14.71 20.23
N THR A 339 18.44 -15.72 19.46
CA THR A 339 18.46 -17.11 19.93
C THR A 339 19.52 -17.30 21.03
N LEU A 340 20.71 -16.73 20.87
CA LEU A 340 21.79 -16.83 21.87
C LEU A 340 21.44 -16.13 23.20
N THR A 341 20.67 -15.03 23.14
CA THR A 341 20.25 -14.29 24.35
C THR A 341 18.96 -14.81 24.98
N GLY A 342 18.27 -15.76 24.34
CA GLY A 342 16.97 -16.28 24.79
C GLY A 342 15.85 -15.26 24.80
N LEU A 343 15.95 -14.19 24.00
CA LEU A 343 14.93 -13.15 23.94
C LEU A 343 13.68 -13.63 23.21
N GLU A 344 12.51 -13.50 23.82
CA GLU A 344 11.22 -13.80 23.19
C GLU A 344 10.81 -12.78 22.11
N LYS A 345 11.24 -11.52 22.30
CA LYS A 345 10.93 -10.42 21.38
C LYS A 345 11.70 -10.58 20.06
N SER A 346 10.99 -10.46 18.94
CA SER A 346 11.64 -10.52 17.62
C SER A 346 12.64 -9.38 17.45
N LEU A 347 13.93 -9.71 17.36
CA LEU A 347 15.00 -8.75 17.22
C LEU A 347 15.17 -8.36 15.76
N THR A 348 14.91 -7.08 15.46
CA THR A 348 15.15 -6.46 14.14
C THR A 348 15.89 -5.15 14.34
N PHE A 349 16.62 -4.70 13.33
CA PHE A 349 17.36 -3.43 13.47
C PHE A 349 16.47 -2.23 13.82
N HIS A 350 15.19 -2.29 13.47
CA HIS A 350 14.26 -1.22 13.83
C HIS A 350 13.91 -1.17 15.32
N VAL A 351 14.01 -2.30 16.01
CA VAL A 351 13.83 -2.38 17.48
C VAL A 351 14.85 -1.51 18.21
N ALA A 352 16.10 -1.42 17.72
CA ALA A 352 17.12 -0.56 18.30
C ALA A 352 16.63 0.90 18.38
N ARG A 353 16.02 1.41 17.34
CA ARG A 353 15.51 2.80 17.34
C ARG A 353 14.31 2.99 18.28
N HIS A 354 13.48 1.95 18.48
CA HIS A 354 12.41 1.98 19.48
C HIS A 354 12.99 1.95 20.89
N THR A 355 14.02 1.13 21.12
CA THR A 355 14.77 1.07 22.38
C THR A 355 15.43 2.40 22.73
N PHE A 356 16.06 3.06 21.74
CA PHE A 356 16.59 4.42 21.94
C PHE A 356 15.51 5.39 22.42
N ALA A 357 14.39 5.46 21.68
CA ALA A 357 13.33 6.41 21.97
C ALA A 357 12.67 6.14 23.33
N THR A 358 12.47 4.87 23.69
CA THR A 358 11.77 4.50 24.92
C THR A 358 12.73 4.30 26.09
N THR A 359 13.57 3.26 26.04
CA THR A 359 14.39 2.83 27.17
C THR A 359 15.53 3.82 27.45
N VAL A 360 16.30 4.17 26.41
CA VAL A 360 17.51 4.96 26.60
C VAL A 360 17.20 6.44 26.85
N THR A 361 16.11 6.99 26.26
CA THR A 361 15.83 8.41 26.38
C THR A 361 14.61 8.72 27.25
N MET A 362 13.39 8.36 26.83
CA MET A 362 12.17 8.81 27.52
C MET A 362 12.01 8.24 28.93
N MET A 363 12.43 6.99 29.18
CA MET A 363 12.44 6.41 30.52
C MET A 363 13.43 7.10 31.45
N ASN A 364 14.50 7.68 30.89
CA ASN A 364 15.51 8.44 31.61
C ASN A 364 15.23 9.97 31.62
N GLY A 365 13.98 10.37 31.45
CA GLY A 365 13.57 11.77 31.64
C GLY A 365 13.86 12.71 30.46
N VAL A 366 14.38 12.23 29.32
CA VAL A 366 14.62 13.09 28.15
C VAL A 366 13.29 13.56 27.55
N PRO A 367 13.06 14.88 27.39
CA PRO A 367 11.82 15.41 26.84
C PRO A 367 11.54 14.90 25.44
N ILE A 368 10.26 14.65 25.13
CA ILE A 368 9.81 14.10 23.84
C ILE A 368 10.23 14.97 22.64
N GLU A 369 10.31 16.28 22.81
CA GLU A 369 10.77 17.24 21.80
C GLU A 369 12.23 17.00 21.43
N SER A 370 13.08 16.77 22.44
CA SER A 370 14.49 16.43 22.25
C SER A 370 14.63 15.08 21.55
N VAL A 371 13.88 14.07 21.99
CA VAL A 371 13.84 12.74 21.34
C VAL A 371 13.41 12.88 19.89
N SER A 372 12.38 13.69 19.60
CA SER A 372 11.88 13.92 18.24
C SER A 372 12.95 14.55 17.33
N ARG A 373 13.72 15.51 17.84
CA ARG A 373 14.85 16.15 17.12
C ARG A 373 15.98 15.16 16.87
N MET A 374 16.39 14.39 17.88
CA MET A 374 17.42 13.35 17.73
C MET A 374 17.00 12.30 16.71
N LEU A 375 15.74 11.89 16.72
CA LEU A 375 15.19 10.95 15.74
C LEU A 375 14.98 11.55 14.35
N GLY A 376 15.06 12.86 14.15
CA GLY A 376 14.80 13.54 12.88
C GLY A 376 13.38 13.31 12.38
N HIS A 377 12.38 13.38 13.27
CA HIS A 377 10.97 13.31 12.90
C HIS A 377 10.49 14.68 12.38
N LYS A 378 9.66 14.65 11.33
CA LYS A 378 9.04 15.85 10.77
C LYS A 378 7.92 16.38 11.67
N ASP A 379 7.23 15.49 12.37
CA ASP A 379 6.09 15.79 13.24
C ASP A 379 6.26 15.02 14.56
N ILE A 380 6.02 15.72 15.67
CA ILE A 380 6.10 15.17 17.02
C ILE A 380 5.12 13.99 17.23
N LYS A 381 4.00 13.96 16.48
CA LYS A 381 3.06 12.82 16.47
C LYS A 381 3.75 11.49 16.19
N SER A 382 4.81 11.50 15.37
CA SER A 382 5.61 10.30 15.10
C SER A 382 6.41 9.83 16.33
N THR A 383 6.66 10.71 17.29
CA THR A 383 7.37 10.42 18.54
C THR A 383 6.39 10.11 19.67
N GLN A 384 5.19 10.68 19.65
CA GLN A 384 4.13 10.40 20.63
C GLN A 384 3.73 8.91 20.66
N HIS A 385 3.99 8.20 19.56
CA HIS A 385 3.79 6.75 19.51
C HIS A 385 4.64 6.00 20.55
N TYR A 386 5.81 6.53 20.92
CA TYR A 386 6.67 5.96 21.97
C TYR A 386 6.22 6.37 23.38
N ALA A 387 5.56 7.50 23.52
CA ALA A 387 5.12 8.03 24.82
C ALA A 387 3.96 7.24 25.45
N ARG A 388 3.19 6.50 24.66
CA ARG A 388 2.05 5.70 25.14
C ARG A 388 2.44 4.47 25.95
N ILE A 389 3.72 4.13 26.01
CA ILE A 389 4.20 2.83 26.52
C ILE A 389 4.51 2.87 28.02
N VAL A 390 4.32 4.00 28.72
CA VAL A 390 5.01 4.16 30.02
C VAL A 390 4.07 4.54 31.16
N ASP A 391 3.18 3.61 31.55
CA ASP A 391 2.51 3.69 32.85
C ASP A 391 3.55 3.73 34.01
N THR A 392 4.66 3.01 33.90
CA THR A 392 5.80 3.06 34.81
C THR A 392 6.46 4.44 34.87
N LYS A 393 6.51 5.18 33.76
CA LYS A 393 7.06 6.54 33.78
C LYS A 393 6.15 7.51 34.51
N ILE A 394 4.83 7.41 34.30
CA ILE A 394 3.86 8.24 35.02
C ILE A 394 4.01 8.00 36.52
N GLY A 395 4.17 6.77 36.97
CA GLY A 395 4.43 6.41 38.37
C GLY A 395 5.75 7.03 38.89
N ASN A 396 6.84 6.90 38.13
CA ASN A 396 8.14 7.46 38.51
C ASN A 396 8.12 8.99 38.53
N ASP A 397 7.58 9.64 37.49
CA ASP A 397 7.46 11.10 37.41
C ASP A 397 6.63 11.66 38.58
N MET A 398 5.53 10.96 38.97
CA MET A 398 4.71 11.34 40.13
C MET A 398 5.42 11.09 41.46
N THR A 399 6.21 10.04 41.55
CA THR A 399 7.03 9.77 42.75
C THR A 399 8.11 10.85 42.94
N ASP A 400 8.82 11.18 41.86
CA ASP A 400 9.82 12.26 41.87
C ASP A 400 9.20 13.62 42.19
N LEU A 401 8.01 13.88 41.64
CA LEU A 401 7.25 15.09 41.97
C LEU A 401 6.82 15.11 43.43
N ALA A 402 6.33 13.98 43.94
CA ALA A 402 5.94 13.86 45.35
C ALA A 402 7.11 14.14 46.30
N LEU A 403 8.32 13.63 46.00
CA LEU A 403 9.54 13.93 46.75
C LEU A 403 9.90 15.43 46.71
N LYS A 404 9.82 16.04 45.52
CA LYS A 404 10.11 17.48 45.35
C LYS A 404 9.06 18.36 46.02
N MET A 405 7.79 17.98 46.00
CA MET A 405 6.68 18.74 46.59
C MET A 405 6.63 18.54 48.10
N GLY A 406 6.86 17.31 48.62
CA GLY A 406 6.89 16.99 50.03
C GLY A 406 7.92 17.75 50.84
N THR A 407 9.00 18.23 50.22
CA THR A 407 10.00 19.09 50.82
C THR A 407 9.59 20.56 50.84
N ARG A 408 8.60 20.97 50.04
CA ARG A 408 8.16 22.37 49.87
C ARG A 408 6.80 22.70 50.47
N LEU A 409 5.89 21.71 50.43
CA LEU A 409 4.52 21.89 50.84
C LEU A 409 4.08 20.75 51.81
N SER A 410 3.75 21.12 53.02
CA SER A 410 3.15 20.19 54.01
C SER A 410 1.91 20.82 54.63
N PHE A 411 0.88 20.03 54.89
CA PHE A 411 -0.21 20.51 55.72
C PHE A 411 0.29 20.79 57.12
N PRO A 412 -0.12 21.90 57.77
CA PRO A 412 0.18 22.12 59.16
C PRO A 412 -0.32 20.93 59.99
N LYS A 413 0.57 20.35 60.81
CA LYS A 413 0.14 19.30 61.73
C LYS A 413 -0.94 19.90 62.62
N THR A 414 -2.19 19.48 62.45
CA THR A 414 -3.22 19.77 63.45
C THR A 414 -2.77 19.18 64.79
N ALA A 415 -2.51 20.07 65.76
CA ALA A 415 -2.27 19.62 67.13
C ALA A 415 -3.47 18.79 67.57
N ALA A 416 -3.21 17.48 67.77
CA ALA A 416 -4.18 16.64 68.44
C ALA A 416 -4.38 17.22 69.84
N THR A 417 -5.51 17.85 70.03
CA THR A 417 -5.99 18.21 71.39
C THR A 417 -6.27 16.90 72.13
N VAL A 418 -5.51 16.65 73.18
CA VAL A 418 -5.71 15.59 74.16
C VAL A 418 -6.94 15.89 74.99
#